data_a25c4c3bb1415afcf955e3a9d909e6b8
#
_entry.id   a25c4c3bb1415afcf955e3a9d909e6b8
#
_cell.length_a   1.000
_cell.length_b   1.000
_cell.length_c   1.000
_cell.angle_alpha   90.00
_cell.angle_beta   90.00
_cell.angle_gamma   90.00
#
_symmetry.space_group_name_H-M   'P 1'
#
loop_
_entity.id
_entity.type
_entity.pdbx_description
1 polymer ?
#
loop_
_entity_poly.entity_id
_entity_poly.type
_entity_poly.pdbx_seq_one_letter_code
_entity_poly.pdbx_strand_id
1 'polypeptide(L)'
;MSEHAFFEYRAKLMSTPHIEEQGEPIHCLVKIGIDAGDRLSRELLKQEARVLILFSVNPGLHRRISHSTIYEVDEERLRKLGPAPEFYISKGAEIHFYAS
;
A
#
# COMPACT_ATOMS: atom_id res chain seq x y z
N MET A 1 19.80 -3.03 14.11
CA MET A 1 19.31 -2.10 13.10
C MET A 1 18.10 -2.70 12.39
N SER A 2 17.05 -1.95 12.32
CA SER A 2 15.88 -2.40 11.59
C SER A 2 16.01 -2.00 10.12
N GLU A 3 15.80 -2.95 9.25
CA GLU A 3 15.69 -2.68 7.83
C GLU A 3 14.23 -2.55 7.46
N HIS A 4 13.98 -1.90 6.34
CA HIS A 4 12.63 -1.69 5.84
C HIS A 4 12.55 -2.05 4.37
N ALA A 5 11.40 -2.57 3.97
CA ALA A 5 11.04 -2.72 2.58
C ALA A 5 9.99 -1.67 2.24
N PHE A 6 9.96 -1.25 0.99
CA PHE A 6 9.04 -0.24 0.49
C PHE A 6 8.28 -0.82 -0.68
N PHE A 7 6.95 -0.66 -0.65
CA PHE A 7 6.10 -1.15 -1.73
C PHE A 7 5.19 -0.02 -2.19
N GLU A 8 5.11 0.16 -3.48
CA GLU A 8 4.20 1.14 -4.08
C GLU A 8 2.97 0.42 -4.62
N TYR A 9 1.80 0.96 -4.31
CA TYR A 9 0.51 0.35 -4.63
C TYR A 9 -0.36 1.35 -5.37
N ARG A 10 -0.97 0.90 -6.45
CA ARG A 10 -1.96 1.67 -7.19
C ARG A 10 -3.16 0.78 -7.48
N ALA A 11 -4.35 1.36 -7.39
CA ALA A 11 -5.59 0.63 -7.67
C ALA A 11 -6.72 1.62 -7.91
N LYS A 12 -7.88 1.09 -8.27
CA LYS A 12 -9.15 1.82 -8.27
C LYS A 12 -10.08 1.15 -7.28
N LEU A 13 -10.62 1.95 -6.37
CA LEU A 13 -11.64 1.50 -5.42
C LEU A 13 -13.00 1.85 -6.01
N MET A 14 -13.77 0.84 -6.37
CA MET A 14 -15.03 1.03 -7.07
C MET A 14 -16.11 1.51 -6.11
N SER A 15 -16.85 2.54 -6.51
CA SER A 15 -17.91 3.09 -5.67
C SER A 15 -19.14 2.17 -5.60
N THR A 16 -19.41 1.46 -6.69
CA THR A 16 -20.44 0.42 -6.73
C THR A 16 -19.95 -0.75 -7.57
N PRO A 17 -20.45 -1.97 -7.33
CA PRO A 17 -20.00 -3.14 -8.08
C PRO A 17 -20.29 -3.09 -9.59
N HIS A 18 -21.19 -2.20 -10.02
CA HIS A 18 -21.67 -2.21 -11.40
C HIS A 18 -21.17 -1.05 -12.27
N ILE A 19 -20.49 -0.07 -11.67
CA ILE A 19 -20.05 1.13 -12.42
C ILE A 19 -18.52 1.20 -12.35
N GLU A 20 -17.87 0.54 -13.30
CA GLU A 20 -16.40 0.45 -13.33
C GLU A 20 -15.72 1.79 -13.63
N GLU A 21 -16.41 2.70 -14.31
CA GLU A 21 -15.86 3.97 -14.73
C GLU A 21 -15.75 4.98 -13.59
N GLN A 22 -16.37 4.71 -12.44
CA GLN A 22 -16.40 5.64 -11.32
C GLN A 22 -15.50 5.19 -10.17
N GLY A 23 -14.41 4.53 -10.49
CA GLY A 23 -13.45 4.12 -9.47
C GLY A 23 -12.71 5.30 -8.88
N GLU A 24 -12.50 5.27 -7.57
CA GLU A 24 -11.66 6.23 -6.88
C GLU A 24 -10.21 5.77 -6.98
N PRO A 25 -9.31 6.57 -7.59
CA PRO A 25 -7.90 6.15 -7.67
C PRO A 25 -7.24 6.15 -6.31
N ILE A 26 -6.44 5.12 -6.08
CA ILE A 26 -5.67 4.97 -4.84
C ILE A 26 -4.20 4.87 -5.22
N HIS A 27 -3.39 5.66 -4.55
CA HIS A 27 -1.94 5.61 -4.70
C HIS A 27 -1.31 5.71 -3.31
N CYS A 28 -0.56 4.68 -2.93
CA CYS A 28 0.11 4.71 -1.64
C CYS A 28 1.45 4.01 -1.70
N LEU A 29 2.26 4.29 -0.70
CA LEU A 29 3.54 3.64 -0.50
C LEU A 29 3.60 3.13 0.93
N VAL A 30 3.97 1.88 1.09
CA VAL A 30 4.07 1.23 2.41
C VAL A 30 5.54 1.04 2.75
N LYS A 31 5.92 1.48 3.95
CA LYS A 31 7.20 1.19 4.55
C LYS A 31 6.96 0.15 5.64
N ILE A 32 7.53 -1.03 5.48
CA ILE A 32 7.31 -2.14 6.40
C ILE A 32 8.65 -2.67 6.92
N GLY A 33 8.71 -2.93 8.23
CA GLY A 33 9.92 -3.42 8.85
C GLY A 33 10.23 -4.85 8.49
N ILE A 34 11.50 -5.13 8.32
CA ILE A 34 12.02 -6.48 8.12
C ILE A 34 12.82 -6.83 9.35
N ASP A 35 12.44 -7.90 10.05
CA ASP A 35 13.21 -8.37 11.19
C ASP A 35 14.55 -8.94 10.73
N ALA A 36 15.62 -8.48 11.41
CA ALA A 36 16.95 -8.98 11.14
C ALA A 36 17.00 -10.47 11.48
N GLY A 37 17.20 -11.31 10.54
CA GLY A 37 17.20 -12.76 10.72
C GLY A 37 15.95 -13.43 10.17
N ASP A 38 14.93 -12.67 9.89
CA ASP A 38 13.75 -13.21 9.22
C ASP A 38 13.92 -13.01 7.73
N ARG A 39 14.17 -14.12 7.05
CA ARG A 39 14.32 -14.12 5.60
C ARG A 39 13.02 -14.46 4.90
N LEU A 40 11.91 -14.03 5.44
CA LEU A 40 10.66 -14.14 4.73
C LEU A 40 10.85 -13.56 3.34
N SER A 41 10.35 -14.26 2.37
CA SER A 41 10.49 -13.81 1.00
C SER A 41 9.86 -12.43 0.83
N ARG A 42 10.43 -11.62 -0.04
CA ARG A 42 9.87 -10.30 -0.36
C ARG A 42 8.40 -10.42 -0.80
N GLU A 43 8.03 -11.56 -1.36
CA GLU A 43 6.65 -11.82 -1.75
C GLU A 43 5.69 -11.84 -0.56
N LEU A 44 6.10 -12.44 0.56
CA LEU A 44 5.26 -12.46 1.76
C LEU A 44 5.08 -11.05 2.34
N LEU A 45 6.16 -10.27 2.36
CA LEU A 45 6.08 -8.88 2.82
C LEU A 45 5.18 -8.05 1.91
N LYS A 46 5.27 -8.27 0.62
CA LYS A 46 4.43 -7.58 -0.35
C LYS A 46 2.94 -7.90 -0.12
N GLN A 47 2.61 -9.16 0.14
CA GLN A 47 1.23 -9.55 0.43
C GLN A 47 0.75 -8.94 1.75
N GLU A 48 1.60 -8.90 2.76
CA GLU A 48 1.26 -8.26 4.02
C GLU A 48 0.98 -6.77 3.84
N ALA A 49 1.82 -6.08 3.08
CA ALA A 49 1.63 -4.67 2.76
C ALA A 49 0.29 -4.46 2.04
N ARG A 50 -0.01 -5.31 1.08
CA ARG A 50 -1.27 -5.25 0.33
C ARG A 50 -2.48 -5.40 1.24
N VAL A 51 -2.44 -6.36 2.16
CA VAL A 51 -3.53 -6.58 3.12
C VAL A 51 -3.74 -5.36 4.00
N LEU A 52 -2.66 -4.77 4.50
CA LEU A 52 -2.74 -3.58 5.34
C LEU A 52 -3.37 -2.41 4.59
N ILE A 53 -3.01 -2.22 3.33
CA ILE A 53 -3.61 -1.19 2.49
C ILE A 53 -5.12 -1.43 2.32
N LEU A 54 -5.49 -2.65 1.99
CA LEU A 54 -6.89 -2.99 1.74
C LEU A 54 -7.75 -2.75 2.99
N PHE A 55 -7.26 -3.10 4.17
CA PHE A 55 -7.99 -2.83 5.40
C PHE A 55 -8.10 -1.33 5.70
N SER A 56 -7.12 -0.55 5.26
CA SER A 56 -7.17 0.91 5.46
C SER A 56 -8.14 1.60 4.53
N VAL A 57 -8.22 1.19 3.27
CA VAL A 57 -9.04 1.88 2.26
C VAL A 57 -10.42 1.27 2.08
N ASN A 58 -10.59 0.01 2.47
CA ASN A 58 -11.83 -0.73 2.26
C ASN A 58 -12.11 -1.61 3.48
N PRO A 59 -12.37 -1.01 4.65
CA PRO A 59 -12.40 -1.75 5.92
C PRO A 59 -13.45 -2.87 5.97
N GLY A 60 -14.51 -2.79 5.26
CA GLY A 60 -15.49 -3.87 5.21
C GLY A 60 -15.24 -4.89 4.13
N LEU A 61 -14.26 -4.65 3.28
CA LEU A 61 -13.97 -5.45 2.08
C LEU A 61 -15.19 -5.62 1.18
N HIS A 62 -16.12 -4.68 1.23
CA HIS A 62 -17.38 -4.74 0.50
C HIS A 62 -17.34 -4.04 -0.85
N ARG A 63 -16.31 -3.23 -1.09
CA ARG A 63 -16.11 -2.54 -2.37
C ARG A 63 -15.10 -3.30 -3.19
N ARG A 64 -15.29 -3.30 -4.50
CA ARG A 64 -14.38 -3.99 -5.41
C ARG A 64 -13.14 -3.13 -5.68
N ILE A 65 -12.00 -3.78 -5.74
CA ILE A 65 -10.74 -3.17 -6.14
C ILE A 65 -10.44 -3.63 -7.57
N SER A 66 -10.07 -2.69 -8.43
CA SER A 66 -9.66 -3.03 -9.79
C SER A 66 -8.33 -2.33 -10.13
N HIS A 67 -7.67 -2.80 -11.16
CA HIS A 67 -6.40 -2.26 -11.65
C HIS A 67 -5.34 -2.22 -10.55
N SER A 68 -5.34 -3.24 -9.69
CA SER A 68 -4.45 -3.31 -8.55
C SER A 68 -3.04 -3.72 -8.98
N THR A 69 -2.07 -2.89 -8.65
CA THR A 69 -0.65 -3.20 -8.86
C THR A 69 0.12 -2.91 -7.58
N ILE A 70 1.06 -3.78 -7.25
CA ILE A 70 1.96 -3.56 -6.13
C ILE A 70 3.34 -4.04 -6.54
N TYR A 71 4.36 -3.25 -6.24
CA TYR A 71 5.74 -3.61 -6.56
C TYR A 71 6.69 -2.99 -5.55
N GLU A 72 7.82 -3.64 -5.35
CA GLU A 72 8.84 -3.17 -4.44
C GLU A 72 9.61 -2.00 -5.05
N VAL A 73 9.85 -0.98 -4.21
CA VAL A 73 10.64 0.20 -4.59
C VAL A 73 11.69 0.43 -3.51
N ASP A 74 12.55 1.40 -3.73
CA ASP A 74 13.56 1.77 -2.72
C ASP A 74 13.16 3.03 -1.98
N GLU A 75 13.95 3.37 -0.96
CA GLU A 75 13.71 4.56 -0.15
C GLU A 75 13.74 5.86 -0.96
N GLU A 76 14.51 5.86 -2.05
CA GLU A 76 14.58 7.01 -2.95
C GLU A 76 13.22 7.37 -3.53
N ARG A 77 12.40 6.36 -3.78
CA ARG A 77 11.05 6.57 -4.30
C ARG A 77 10.19 7.35 -3.31
N LEU A 78 10.32 7.04 -2.02
CA LEU A 78 9.60 7.77 -0.98
C LEU A 78 10.01 9.24 -0.97
N ARG A 79 11.31 9.51 -1.10
CA ARG A 79 11.79 10.89 -1.16
C ARG A 79 11.29 11.63 -2.39
N LYS A 80 11.24 10.96 -3.53
CA LYS A 80 10.76 11.56 -4.78
C LYS A 80 9.27 11.91 -4.72
N LEU A 81 8.48 11.09 -4.05
CA LEU A 81 7.06 11.36 -3.90
C LEU A 81 6.80 12.51 -2.93
N GLY A 82 7.73 12.76 -2.02
CA GLY A 82 7.62 13.84 -1.04
C GLY A 82 6.64 13.54 0.09
N PRO A 83 6.25 14.55 0.87
CA PRO A 83 5.33 14.36 1.99
C PRO A 83 3.96 13.91 1.52
N ALA A 84 3.42 12.89 2.17
CA ALA A 84 2.09 12.38 1.85
C ALA A 84 1.02 13.24 2.53
N PRO A 85 -0.09 13.56 1.84
CA PRO A 85 -1.21 14.26 2.47
C PRO A 85 -1.81 13.49 3.63
N GLU A 86 -1.83 12.17 3.55
CA GLU A 86 -2.32 11.31 4.61
C GLU A 86 -1.29 10.24 4.95
N PHE A 87 -1.25 9.88 6.22
CA PHE A 87 -0.24 8.99 6.73
C PHE A 87 -0.84 8.18 7.88
N TYR A 88 -0.64 6.87 7.86
CA TYR A 88 -1.13 5.97 8.89
C TYR A 88 -0.04 5.03 9.35
N ILE A 89 -0.07 4.66 10.62
CA ILE A 89 0.78 3.61 11.18
C ILE A 89 -0.14 2.46 11.57
N SER A 90 0.16 1.27 11.08
CA SER A 90 -0.61 0.07 11.39
C SER A 90 0.32 -1.12 11.47
N LYS A 91 0.30 -1.81 12.61
CA LYS A 91 1.05 -3.07 12.84
C LYS A 91 2.52 -2.99 12.42
N GLY A 92 3.19 -1.88 12.75
CA GLY A 92 4.59 -1.70 12.43
C GLY A 92 4.89 -1.28 11.01
N ALA A 93 3.88 -0.96 10.24
CA ALA A 93 4.04 -0.45 8.89
C ALA A 93 3.56 1.00 8.83
N GLU A 94 4.19 1.79 7.98
CA GLU A 94 3.77 3.15 7.66
C GLU A 94 3.13 3.15 6.29
N ILE A 95 1.92 3.69 6.19
CA ILE A 95 1.21 3.78 4.92
C ILE A 95 1.06 5.25 4.56
N HIS A 96 1.64 5.65 3.45
CA HIS A 96 1.62 7.02 2.93
C HIS A 96 0.65 7.08 1.75
N PHE A 97 -0.38 7.90 1.85
CA PHE A 97 -1.38 8.05 0.79
C PHE A 97 -1.13 9.33 0.01
N TYR A 98 -1.12 9.23 -1.30
CA TYR A 98 -0.85 10.35 -2.20
C TYR A 98 -2.09 10.66 -3.02
N ALA A 99 -2.20 11.92 -3.43
CA ALA A 99 -3.20 12.31 -4.43
C ALA A 99 -2.83 11.71 -5.78
N SER A 100 -3.80 11.27 -6.50
CA SER A 100 -3.59 10.65 -7.81
C SER A 100 -4.22 11.47 -8.91
#